data_26332f1f7470cee7f6a4c7c897051843
#
_entry.id   26332f1f7470cee7f6a4c7c897051843
#
_cell.length_a   1.000
_cell.length_b   1.000
_cell.length_c   1.000
_cell.angle_alpha   90.00
_cell.angle_beta   90.00
_cell.angle_gamma   90.00
#
_symmetry.space_group_name_H-M   'P 1'
#
loop_
_entity.id
_entity.type
_entity.pdbx_description
1 polymer ?
#
loop_
_entity_poly.entity_id
_entity_poly.type
_entity_poly.pdbx_seq_one_letter_code
_entity_poly.pdbx_strand_id
1 'polypeptide(L)'
;NYAIDNSGKVYTWGLKGFLLGTDSLGRDMLTRIVNGGKVTMTVGAISVIIATLLGVIFGGIAGYFGGKTDILIMRIAEIVGGLPFIPFAMILSAIIGSQMEPTYRMYLIMVVLGVLSWVPTCRLVRAQILAQREMEYVTAAKAMGIKETKIVFRHILPNVFSLLIVSMTLDFATCMLTESTLSYLGFGIPLPTPTW
;
A
#
# COMPACT_ATOMS: atom_id res chain seq x y z
N ASN A 1 -0.53 -35.80 -6.18
CA ASN A 1 -0.38 -36.26 -4.80
C ASN A 1 -1.05 -37.63 -4.64
N TYR A 2 -0.49 -38.51 -3.82
CA TYR A 2 -1.08 -39.80 -3.50
C TYR A 2 -0.83 -40.15 -2.03
N ALA A 3 -1.72 -40.94 -1.45
CA ALA A 3 -1.52 -41.59 -0.17
C ALA A 3 -1.86 -43.09 -0.29
N ILE A 4 -1.21 -43.90 0.51
CA ILE A 4 -1.45 -45.34 0.62
C ILE A 4 -1.96 -45.60 2.04
N ASP A 5 -3.11 -46.27 2.16
CA ASP A 5 -3.62 -46.70 3.47
C ASP A 5 -2.92 -47.96 3.96
N ASN A 6 -3.20 -48.37 5.20
CA ASN A 6 -2.61 -49.54 5.80
C ASN A 6 -3.02 -50.88 5.08
N SER A 7 -4.00 -50.84 4.18
CA SER A 7 -4.40 -51.95 3.35
C SER A 7 -3.72 -52.00 1.98
N GLY A 8 -2.83 -51.03 1.70
CA GLY A 8 -2.12 -50.88 0.43
C GLY A 8 -2.95 -50.20 -0.67
N LYS A 9 -4.13 -49.66 -0.35
CA LYS A 9 -4.98 -48.96 -1.32
C LYS A 9 -4.43 -47.57 -1.57
N VAL A 10 -4.21 -47.26 -2.86
CA VAL A 10 -3.68 -45.96 -3.30
C VAL A 10 -4.85 -44.99 -3.50
N TYR A 11 -4.80 -43.88 -2.76
CA TYR A 11 -5.67 -42.72 -2.93
C TYR A 11 -4.92 -41.66 -3.69
N THR A 12 -5.45 -41.21 -4.84
CA THR A 12 -4.89 -40.11 -5.61
C THR A 12 -5.77 -38.89 -5.46
N TRP A 13 -5.18 -37.74 -5.15
CA TRP A 13 -5.87 -36.47 -5.15
C TRP A 13 -5.06 -35.42 -5.93
N GLY A 14 -5.76 -34.44 -6.51
CA GLY A 14 -5.15 -33.39 -7.32
C GLY A 14 -5.23 -33.61 -8.82
N LEU A 15 -5.57 -34.82 -9.30
CA LEU A 15 -5.69 -35.11 -10.73
C LEU A 15 -7.13 -35.35 -11.21
N LYS A 16 -8.07 -35.62 -10.31
CA LYS A 16 -9.50 -35.76 -10.67
C LYS A 16 -10.30 -34.61 -10.05
N GLY A 17 -10.39 -33.47 -10.76
CA GLY A 17 -11.20 -32.33 -10.39
C GLY A 17 -10.43 -31.09 -9.89
N PHE A 18 -9.16 -31.20 -9.49
CA PHE A 18 -8.37 -30.09 -9.00
C PHE A 18 -7.04 -29.97 -9.76
N LEU A 19 -6.92 -28.96 -10.63
CA LEU A 19 -5.76 -28.77 -11.54
C LEU A 19 -4.42 -28.69 -10.80
N LEU A 20 -4.36 -28.01 -9.65
CA LEU A 20 -3.15 -27.87 -8.83
C LEU A 20 -3.19 -28.70 -7.53
N GLY A 21 -4.19 -29.59 -7.40
CA GLY A 21 -4.38 -30.38 -6.19
C GLY A 21 -5.08 -29.57 -5.07
N THR A 22 -4.99 -30.14 -3.86
CA THR A 22 -5.59 -29.57 -2.66
C THR A 22 -4.52 -29.27 -1.60
N ASP A 23 -4.80 -28.30 -0.72
CA ASP A 23 -3.97 -28.04 0.46
C ASP A 23 -4.18 -29.11 1.56
N SER A 24 -3.50 -28.96 2.69
CA SER A 24 -3.59 -29.87 3.84
C SER A 24 -5.00 -29.97 4.45
N LEU A 25 -5.88 -29.02 4.14
CA LEU A 25 -7.28 -28.96 4.56
C LEU A 25 -8.27 -29.41 3.48
N GLY A 26 -7.79 -29.97 2.36
CA GLY A 26 -8.61 -30.45 1.25
C GLY A 26 -9.19 -29.36 0.35
N ARG A 27 -8.72 -28.10 0.45
CA ARG A 27 -9.22 -26.96 -0.34
C ARG A 27 -8.47 -26.87 -1.67
N ASP A 28 -9.19 -26.52 -2.75
CA ASP A 28 -8.62 -26.37 -4.09
C ASP A 28 -7.54 -25.28 -4.14
N MET A 29 -6.32 -25.67 -4.51
CA MET A 29 -5.17 -24.76 -4.58
C MET A 29 -5.32 -23.71 -5.67
N LEU A 30 -5.85 -24.06 -6.85
CA LEU A 30 -6.04 -23.08 -7.92
C LEU A 30 -7.03 -21.99 -7.53
N THR A 31 -8.17 -22.38 -6.97
CA THR A 31 -9.18 -21.44 -6.47
C THR A 31 -8.59 -20.53 -5.38
N ARG A 32 -7.77 -21.06 -4.50
CA ARG A 32 -7.10 -20.28 -3.45
C ARG A 32 -6.08 -19.29 -4.01
N ILE A 33 -5.27 -19.68 -4.99
CA ILE A 33 -4.31 -18.78 -5.66
C ILE A 33 -5.05 -17.63 -6.35
N VAL A 34 -6.08 -17.92 -7.13
CA VAL A 34 -6.84 -16.88 -7.86
C VAL A 34 -7.55 -15.93 -6.89
N ASN A 35 -8.25 -16.46 -5.88
CA ASN A 35 -8.95 -15.63 -4.92
C ASN A 35 -7.97 -14.89 -3.98
N GLY A 36 -6.87 -15.53 -3.58
CA GLY A 36 -5.81 -14.90 -2.79
C GLY A 36 -5.20 -13.71 -3.53
N GLY A 37 -4.92 -13.87 -4.82
CA GLY A 37 -4.44 -12.77 -5.65
C GLY A 37 -5.40 -11.58 -5.69
N LYS A 38 -6.71 -11.82 -5.82
CA LYS A 38 -7.71 -10.73 -5.75
C LYS A 38 -7.65 -9.98 -4.43
N VAL A 39 -7.57 -10.70 -3.31
CA VAL A 39 -7.53 -10.08 -1.99
C VAL A 39 -6.23 -9.26 -1.81
N THR A 40 -5.08 -9.87 -2.05
CA THR A 40 -3.78 -9.21 -1.90
C THR A 40 -3.64 -7.99 -2.82
N MET A 41 -4.07 -8.11 -4.11
CA MET A 41 -4.08 -6.96 -5.03
C MET A 41 -5.02 -5.85 -4.58
N THR A 42 -6.18 -6.18 -4.02
CA THR A 42 -7.13 -5.18 -3.51
C THR A 42 -6.54 -4.45 -2.30
N VAL A 43 -5.94 -5.19 -1.37
CA VAL A 43 -5.24 -4.60 -0.20
C VAL A 43 -4.12 -3.67 -0.66
N GLY A 44 -3.25 -4.14 -1.56
CA GLY A 44 -2.16 -3.34 -2.11
C GLY A 44 -2.66 -2.08 -2.80
N ALA A 45 -3.66 -2.19 -3.68
CA ALA A 45 -4.20 -1.06 -4.43
C ALA A 45 -4.81 0.02 -3.52
N ILE A 46 -5.66 -0.37 -2.58
CA ILE A 46 -6.29 0.58 -1.65
C ILE A 46 -5.24 1.23 -0.75
N SER A 47 -4.29 0.46 -0.22
CA SER A 47 -3.20 1.00 0.61
C SER A 47 -2.36 2.03 -0.14
N VAL A 48 -1.98 1.75 -1.39
CA VAL A 48 -1.21 2.68 -2.23
C VAL A 48 -2.01 3.92 -2.57
N ILE A 49 -3.30 3.80 -2.85
CA ILE A 49 -4.17 4.98 -3.09
C ILE A 49 -4.19 5.88 -1.86
N ILE A 50 -4.38 5.32 -0.66
CA ILE A 50 -4.37 6.09 0.60
C ILE A 50 -3.01 6.75 0.81
N ALA A 51 -1.92 5.99 0.69
CA ALA A 51 -0.56 6.50 0.85
C ALA A 51 -0.24 7.62 -0.14
N THR A 52 -0.61 7.44 -1.40
CA THR A 52 -0.37 8.43 -2.45
C THR A 52 -1.19 9.70 -2.22
N LEU A 53 -2.47 9.58 -1.88
CA LEU A 53 -3.30 10.75 -1.59
C LEU A 53 -2.73 11.57 -0.43
N LEU A 54 -2.36 10.92 0.69
CA LEU A 54 -1.73 11.57 1.82
C LEU A 54 -0.37 12.19 1.43
N GLY A 55 0.45 11.43 0.70
CA GLY A 55 1.76 11.87 0.23
C GLY A 55 1.69 13.09 -0.69
N VAL A 56 0.75 13.10 -1.63
CA VAL A 56 0.53 14.22 -2.56
C VAL A 56 0.01 15.44 -1.81
N ILE A 57 -0.94 15.28 -0.91
CA ILE A 57 -1.50 16.40 -0.13
C ILE A 57 -0.43 17.03 0.75
N PHE A 58 0.22 16.25 1.61
CA PHE A 58 1.21 16.77 2.54
C PHE A 58 2.50 17.22 1.84
N GLY A 59 2.98 16.45 0.85
CA GLY A 59 4.15 16.83 0.05
C GLY A 59 3.87 18.06 -0.81
N GLY A 60 2.65 18.17 -1.36
CA GLY A 60 2.20 19.33 -2.09
C GLY A 60 2.18 20.59 -1.25
N ILE A 61 1.59 20.53 -0.07
CA ILE A 61 1.54 21.66 0.87
C ILE A 61 2.94 22.04 1.34
N ALA A 62 3.77 21.07 1.74
CA ALA A 62 5.13 21.30 2.20
C ALA A 62 6.01 21.95 1.12
N GLY A 63 5.99 21.36 -0.10
CA GLY A 63 6.82 21.86 -1.21
C GLY A 63 6.40 23.22 -1.74
N TYR A 64 5.09 23.49 -1.75
CA TYR A 64 4.59 24.73 -2.30
C TYR A 64 4.72 25.92 -1.33
N PHE A 65 4.22 25.79 -0.11
CA PHE A 65 4.24 26.87 0.86
C PHE A 65 5.63 27.07 1.51
N GLY A 66 6.37 25.98 1.72
CA GLY A 66 7.71 26.05 2.31
C GLY A 66 7.72 26.54 3.76
N GLY A 67 8.85 27.05 4.22
CA GLY A 67 9.01 27.72 5.51
C GLY A 67 8.58 26.87 6.71
N LYS A 68 7.80 27.47 7.62
CA LYS A 68 7.33 26.78 8.86
C LYS A 68 6.41 25.60 8.56
N THR A 69 5.59 25.67 7.52
CA THR A 69 4.67 24.59 7.10
C THR A 69 5.45 23.37 6.64
N ASP A 70 6.48 23.58 5.84
CA ASP A 70 7.38 22.53 5.39
C ASP A 70 8.09 21.86 6.58
N ILE A 71 8.66 22.65 7.49
CA ILE A 71 9.33 22.13 8.69
C ILE A 71 8.36 21.28 9.52
N LEU A 72 7.13 21.74 9.74
CA LEU A 72 6.14 21.00 10.54
C LEU A 72 5.78 19.66 9.90
N ILE A 73 5.45 19.66 8.59
CA ILE A 73 5.08 18.44 7.88
C ILE A 73 6.24 17.45 7.83
N MET A 74 7.48 17.95 7.59
CA MET A 74 8.66 17.09 7.59
C MET A 74 8.97 16.50 8.96
N ARG A 75 8.72 17.23 10.05
CA ARG A 75 8.84 16.70 11.42
C ARG A 75 7.85 15.56 11.69
N ILE A 76 6.59 15.72 11.25
CA ILE A 76 5.61 14.63 11.36
C ILE A 76 6.06 13.44 10.52
N ALA A 77 6.53 13.68 9.29
CA ALA A 77 7.04 12.63 8.40
C ALA A 77 8.29 11.92 8.99
N GLU A 78 9.17 12.65 9.68
CA GLU A 78 10.32 12.06 10.39
C GLU A 78 9.88 11.16 11.54
N ILE A 79 8.90 11.60 12.34
CA ILE A 79 8.36 10.80 13.46
C ILE A 79 7.72 9.50 12.92
N VAL A 80 6.85 9.62 11.93
CA VAL A 80 6.17 8.44 11.33
C VAL A 80 7.19 7.53 10.64
N GLY A 81 8.12 8.07 9.85
CA GLY A 81 9.14 7.31 9.14
C GLY A 81 10.23 6.72 10.04
N GLY A 82 10.37 7.20 11.28
CA GLY A 82 11.27 6.66 12.29
C GLY A 82 10.70 5.45 13.05
N LEU A 83 9.39 5.19 12.92
CA LEU A 83 8.79 4.01 13.53
C LEU A 83 9.23 2.75 12.76
N PRO A 84 9.62 1.67 13.46
CA PRO A 84 9.89 0.40 12.81
C PRO A 84 8.57 -0.15 12.24
N PHE A 85 8.42 -0.04 10.91
CA PHE A 85 7.16 -0.21 10.19
C PHE A 85 6.43 -1.52 10.52
N ILE A 86 7.11 -2.68 10.34
CA ILE A 86 6.50 -4.00 10.56
C ILE A 86 6.09 -4.19 12.02
N PRO A 87 6.96 -3.98 13.03
CA PRO A 87 6.57 -4.08 14.43
C PRO A 87 5.39 -3.17 14.81
N PHE A 88 5.36 -1.94 14.29
CA PHE A 88 4.29 -1.01 14.58
C PHE A 88 2.96 -1.45 13.95
N ALA A 89 2.98 -1.92 12.69
CA ALA A 89 1.80 -2.47 12.02
C ALA A 89 1.28 -3.74 12.73
N MET A 90 2.19 -4.60 13.24
CA MET A 90 1.83 -5.78 14.03
C MET A 90 1.14 -5.39 15.34
N ILE A 91 1.66 -4.43 16.08
CA ILE A 91 1.06 -3.92 17.33
C ILE A 91 -0.34 -3.38 17.06
N LEU A 92 -0.51 -2.52 16.05
CA LEU A 92 -1.82 -1.99 15.68
C LEU A 92 -2.81 -3.10 15.28
N SER A 93 -2.36 -4.05 14.46
CA SER A 93 -3.18 -5.21 14.06
C SER A 93 -3.55 -6.09 15.26
N ALA A 94 -2.64 -6.29 16.22
CA ALA A 94 -2.90 -7.07 17.42
C ALA A 94 -3.92 -6.39 18.34
N ILE A 95 -3.75 -5.10 18.63
CA ILE A 95 -4.62 -4.36 19.56
C ILE A 95 -6.03 -4.19 18.98
N ILE A 96 -6.11 -3.69 17.75
CA ILE A 96 -7.40 -3.32 17.14
C ILE A 96 -8.04 -4.53 16.46
N GLY A 97 -7.24 -5.35 15.78
CA GLY A 97 -7.72 -6.48 14.98
C GLY A 97 -8.18 -7.69 15.78
N SER A 98 -7.77 -7.84 17.05
CA SER A 98 -8.11 -9.01 17.88
C SER A 98 -9.60 -9.16 18.17
N GLN A 99 -10.35 -8.05 18.16
CA GLN A 99 -11.78 -8.01 18.44
C GLN A 99 -12.65 -7.83 17.19
N MET A 100 -12.02 -7.82 16.00
CA MET A 100 -12.72 -7.58 14.75
C MET A 100 -13.02 -8.86 13.98
N GLU A 101 -14.14 -8.87 13.26
CA GLU A 101 -14.42 -9.88 12.25
C GLU A 101 -13.36 -9.87 11.12
N PRO A 102 -13.12 -11.00 10.45
CA PRO A 102 -12.09 -11.13 9.40
C PRO A 102 -12.15 -10.07 8.31
N THR A 103 -13.36 -9.67 7.91
CA THR A 103 -13.58 -8.66 6.87
C THR A 103 -13.12 -7.26 7.32
N TYR A 104 -13.46 -6.86 8.54
CA TYR A 104 -13.03 -5.57 9.08
C TYR A 104 -11.53 -5.52 9.35
N ARG A 105 -10.94 -6.66 9.72
CA ARG A 105 -9.49 -6.77 9.88
C ARG A 105 -8.74 -6.54 8.55
N MET A 106 -9.29 -7.02 7.44
CA MET A 106 -8.75 -6.73 6.12
C MET A 106 -8.75 -5.21 5.82
N TYR A 107 -9.85 -4.51 6.07
CA TYR A 107 -9.92 -3.05 5.90
C TYR A 107 -8.97 -2.30 6.85
N LEU A 108 -8.84 -2.77 8.08
CA LEU A 108 -7.88 -2.21 9.03
C LEU A 108 -6.46 -2.27 8.47
N ILE A 109 -6.04 -3.41 7.93
CA ILE A 109 -4.71 -3.59 7.34
C ILE A 109 -4.51 -2.63 6.17
N MET A 110 -5.50 -2.47 5.27
CA MET A 110 -5.44 -1.53 4.16
C MET A 110 -5.18 -0.09 4.64
N VAL A 111 -5.90 0.34 5.68
CA VAL A 111 -5.77 1.68 6.24
C VAL A 111 -4.43 1.84 6.94
N VAL A 112 -4.02 0.87 7.77
CA VAL A 112 -2.74 0.92 8.50
C VAL A 112 -1.57 0.99 7.53
N LEU A 113 -1.53 0.13 6.51
CA LEU A 113 -0.49 0.15 5.49
C LEU A 113 -0.48 1.48 4.74
N GLY A 114 -1.63 1.98 4.31
CA GLY A 114 -1.73 3.24 3.59
C GLY A 114 -1.31 4.45 4.43
N VAL A 115 -1.78 4.51 5.69
CA VAL A 115 -1.48 5.63 6.60
C VAL A 115 -0.02 5.62 7.08
N LEU A 116 0.65 4.50 7.10
CA LEU A 116 2.07 4.45 7.47
C LEU A 116 3.01 4.63 6.27
N SER A 117 2.55 4.37 5.05
CA SER A 117 3.39 4.35 3.84
C SER A 117 3.44 5.68 3.07
N TRP A 118 2.78 6.75 3.54
CA TRP A 118 2.71 8.03 2.81
C TRP A 118 4.02 8.84 2.81
N VAL A 119 4.93 8.58 3.74
CA VAL A 119 6.14 9.41 3.97
C VAL A 119 7.09 9.45 2.77
N PRO A 120 7.46 8.34 2.13
CA PRO A 120 8.33 8.38 0.93
C PRO A 120 7.70 9.19 -0.19
N THR A 121 6.41 8.97 -0.49
CA THR A 121 5.67 9.71 -1.52
C THR A 121 5.57 11.20 -1.19
N CYS A 122 5.38 11.56 0.08
CA CYS A 122 5.37 12.95 0.54
C CYS A 122 6.72 13.64 0.27
N ARG A 123 7.82 13.00 0.60
CA ARG A 123 9.17 13.52 0.33
C ARG A 123 9.45 13.69 -1.15
N LEU A 124 9.03 12.71 -1.96
CA LEU A 124 9.15 12.74 -3.41
C LEU A 124 8.40 13.93 -4.02
N VAL A 125 7.12 14.06 -3.68
CA VAL A 125 6.24 15.14 -4.17
C VAL A 125 6.78 16.51 -3.74
N ARG A 126 7.16 16.64 -2.47
CA ARG A 126 7.79 17.87 -1.95
C ARG A 126 9.01 18.25 -2.76
N ALA A 127 9.94 17.33 -2.99
CA ALA A 127 11.16 17.60 -3.76
C ALA A 127 10.83 18.05 -5.19
N GLN A 128 9.90 17.39 -5.85
CA GLN A 128 9.48 17.73 -7.20
C GLN A 128 8.79 19.11 -7.25
N ILE A 129 7.92 19.42 -6.31
CA ILE A 129 7.25 20.74 -6.27
C ILE A 129 8.25 21.86 -5.99
N LEU A 130 9.21 21.64 -5.10
CA LEU A 130 10.29 22.63 -4.89
C LEU A 130 11.08 22.90 -6.17
N ALA A 131 11.45 21.85 -6.91
CA ALA A 131 12.13 22.00 -8.19
C ALA A 131 11.27 22.72 -9.25
N GLN A 132 10.00 22.33 -9.36
CA GLN A 132 9.08 22.92 -10.36
C GLN A 132 8.71 24.38 -10.03
N ARG A 133 8.67 24.74 -8.75
CA ARG A 133 8.31 26.08 -8.30
C ARG A 133 9.26 27.17 -8.80
N GLU A 134 10.51 26.83 -9.01
CA GLU A 134 11.56 27.74 -9.48
C GLU A 134 11.63 27.84 -11.02
N MET A 135 10.80 27.09 -11.76
CA MET A 135 10.81 27.08 -13.22
C MET A 135 10.19 28.37 -13.81
N GLU A 136 10.68 28.77 -14.99
CA GLU A 136 10.26 30.00 -15.69
C GLU A 136 8.75 30.03 -15.97
N TYR A 137 8.13 28.91 -16.32
CA TYR A 137 6.69 28.87 -16.57
C TYR A 137 5.84 29.16 -15.32
N VAL A 138 6.34 28.82 -14.12
CA VAL A 138 5.67 29.13 -12.86
C VAL A 138 5.82 30.62 -12.56
N THR A 139 7.01 31.18 -12.77
CA THR A 139 7.27 32.61 -12.62
C THR A 139 6.42 33.43 -13.60
N ALA A 140 6.31 33.02 -14.86
CA ALA A 140 5.44 33.66 -15.84
C ALA A 140 3.95 33.57 -15.43
N ALA A 141 3.49 32.42 -14.93
CA ALA A 141 2.12 32.26 -14.44
C ALA A 141 1.80 33.19 -13.26
N LYS A 142 2.76 33.36 -12.32
CA LYS A 142 2.65 34.32 -11.21
C LYS A 142 2.57 35.77 -11.71
N ALA A 143 3.44 36.12 -12.67
CA ALA A 143 3.44 37.45 -13.26
C ALA A 143 2.12 37.79 -13.98
N MET A 144 1.44 36.79 -14.54
CA MET A 144 0.10 36.92 -15.13
C MET A 144 -1.04 36.98 -14.09
N GLY A 145 -0.73 36.97 -12.78
CA GLY A 145 -1.73 37.05 -11.70
C GLY A 145 -2.54 35.76 -11.49
N ILE A 146 -2.07 34.62 -11.98
CA ILE A 146 -2.75 33.34 -11.76
C ILE A 146 -2.64 32.95 -10.29
N LYS A 147 -3.78 32.58 -9.66
CA LYS A 147 -3.82 32.16 -8.26
C LYS A 147 -2.88 30.97 -8.02
N GLU A 148 -2.15 31.01 -6.90
CA GLU A 148 -1.16 30.01 -6.55
C GLU A 148 -1.70 28.58 -6.52
N THR A 149 -2.90 28.36 -5.96
CA THR A 149 -3.58 27.05 -5.99
C THR A 149 -3.77 26.53 -7.41
N LYS A 150 -4.15 27.40 -8.36
CA LYS A 150 -4.33 27.04 -9.76
C LYS A 150 -3.00 26.70 -10.42
N ILE A 151 -1.91 27.36 -10.05
CA ILE A 151 -0.55 27.04 -10.53
C ILE A 151 -0.16 25.64 -10.06
N VAL A 152 -0.39 25.31 -8.79
CA VAL A 152 -0.06 23.96 -8.27
C VAL A 152 -0.84 22.87 -9.00
N PHE A 153 -2.17 22.97 -9.02
CA PHE A 153 -3.00 21.87 -9.56
C PHE A 153 -3.00 21.79 -11.09
N ARG A 154 -2.82 22.89 -11.80
CA ARG A 154 -2.92 22.91 -13.28
C ARG A 154 -1.58 22.91 -14.00
N HIS A 155 -0.51 23.36 -13.35
CA HIS A 155 0.79 23.49 -13.99
C HIS A 155 1.87 22.62 -13.33
N ILE A 156 1.94 22.55 -12.00
CA ILE A 156 3.00 21.81 -11.31
C ILE A 156 2.63 20.33 -11.17
N LEU A 157 1.46 20.03 -10.59
CA LEU A 157 1.07 18.66 -10.28
C LEU A 157 1.01 17.73 -11.49
N PRO A 158 0.51 18.14 -12.68
CA PRO A 158 0.55 17.29 -13.87
C PRO A 158 1.96 16.90 -14.31
N ASN A 159 2.95 17.76 -14.13
CA ASN A 159 4.35 17.46 -14.45
C ASN A 159 4.99 16.47 -13.48
N VAL A 160 4.51 16.42 -12.23
CA VAL A 160 4.94 15.45 -11.22
C VAL A 160 4.25 14.09 -11.39
N PHE A 161 3.14 14.05 -12.12
CA PHE A 161 2.28 12.87 -12.22
C PHE A 161 2.97 11.65 -12.83
N SER A 162 3.83 11.84 -13.84
CA SER A 162 4.60 10.76 -14.45
C SER A 162 5.48 10.01 -13.46
N LEU A 163 6.15 10.77 -12.58
CA LEU A 163 7.01 10.20 -11.55
C LEU A 163 6.18 9.51 -10.45
N LEU A 164 5.01 10.08 -10.13
CA LEU A 164 4.07 9.47 -9.18
C LEU A 164 3.58 8.11 -9.65
N ILE A 165 3.25 7.92 -10.94
CA ILE A 165 2.81 6.62 -11.46
C ILE A 165 3.90 5.56 -11.26
N VAL A 166 5.15 5.89 -11.54
CA VAL A 166 6.27 4.97 -11.33
C VAL A 166 6.43 4.62 -9.86
N SER A 167 6.42 5.62 -8.98
CA SER A 167 6.49 5.40 -7.53
C SER A 167 5.33 4.53 -7.03
N MET A 168 4.10 4.85 -7.42
CA MET A 168 2.90 4.07 -7.05
C MET A 168 2.99 2.60 -7.47
N THR A 169 3.58 2.31 -8.63
CA THR A 169 3.74 0.94 -9.11
C THR A 169 4.73 0.15 -8.24
N LEU A 170 5.83 0.79 -7.83
CA LEU A 170 6.80 0.19 -6.92
C LEU A 170 6.23 0.03 -5.51
N ASP A 171 5.53 1.05 -5.02
CA ASP A 171 4.85 1.04 -3.73
C ASP A 171 3.77 -0.04 -3.66
N PHE A 172 3.07 -0.30 -4.78
CA PHE A 172 2.10 -1.39 -4.89
C PHE A 172 2.74 -2.77 -4.66
N ALA A 173 3.87 -3.04 -5.32
CA ALA A 173 4.60 -4.28 -5.10
C ALA A 173 5.08 -4.41 -3.63
N THR A 174 5.60 -3.32 -3.06
CA THR A 174 6.05 -3.27 -1.68
C THR A 174 4.90 -3.50 -0.69
N CYS A 175 3.72 -2.92 -0.91
CA CYS A 175 2.54 -3.14 -0.08
C CYS A 175 2.07 -4.59 -0.12
N MET A 176 2.09 -5.26 -1.29
CA MET A 176 1.76 -6.68 -1.42
C MET A 176 2.72 -7.56 -0.62
N LEU A 177 4.02 -7.31 -0.74
CA LEU A 177 5.04 -8.05 0.03
C LEU A 177 4.88 -7.83 1.54
N THR A 178 4.56 -6.61 1.95
CA THR A 178 4.36 -6.28 3.36
C THR A 178 3.10 -6.94 3.92
N GLU A 179 2.00 -6.95 3.16
CA GLU A 179 0.78 -7.68 3.54
C GLU A 179 1.06 -9.16 3.71
N SER A 180 1.75 -9.79 2.74
CA SER A 180 2.13 -11.20 2.81
C SER A 180 3.01 -11.48 4.02
N THR A 181 3.95 -10.59 4.35
CA THR A 181 4.80 -10.70 5.56
C THR A 181 3.97 -10.63 6.85
N LEU A 182 3.03 -9.68 6.95
CA LEU A 182 2.14 -9.57 8.11
C LEU A 182 1.22 -10.80 8.23
N SER A 183 0.71 -11.31 7.12
CA SER A 183 -0.11 -12.53 7.08
C SER A 183 0.69 -13.75 7.51
N TYR A 184 1.94 -13.89 7.05
CA TYR A 184 2.85 -14.96 7.48
C TYR A 184 3.13 -14.90 8.99
N LEU A 185 3.32 -13.72 9.54
CA LEU A 185 3.55 -13.51 10.98
C LEU A 185 2.27 -13.66 11.83
N GLY A 186 1.11 -13.91 11.21
CA GLY A 186 -0.17 -14.11 11.92
C GLY A 186 -0.94 -12.82 12.25
N PHE A 187 -0.43 -11.66 11.83
CA PHE A 187 -1.04 -10.34 12.07
C PHE A 187 -1.78 -9.79 10.84
N GLY A 188 -1.78 -10.54 9.74
CA GLY A 188 -2.47 -10.21 8.51
C GLY A 188 -3.94 -10.61 8.49
N ILE A 189 -4.41 -10.97 7.29
CA ILE A 189 -5.79 -11.39 7.06
C ILE A 189 -5.98 -12.81 7.58
N PRO A 190 -6.96 -13.05 8.50
CA PRO A 190 -7.12 -14.36 9.10
C PRO A 190 -7.75 -15.38 8.15
N LEU A 191 -7.46 -16.65 8.40
CA LEU A 191 -8.18 -17.75 7.76
C LEU A 191 -9.70 -17.65 8.07
N PRO A 192 -10.58 -18.08 7.13
CA PRO A 192 -10.30 -18.88 5.93
C PRO A 192 -9.97 -18.06 4.67
N THR A 193 -9.90 -16.72 4.75
CA THR A 193 -9.68 -15.85 3.59
C THR A 193 -8.32 -16.15 2.94
N PRO A 194 -8.28 -16.50 1.65
CA PRO A 194 -7.02 -16.74 0.96
C PRO A 194 -6.30 -15.43 0.68
N THR A 195 -4.98 -15.41 0.93
CA THR A 195 -4.04 -14.35 0.51
C THR A 195 -2.80 -14.99 -0.09
N TRP A 196 -2.03 -14.22 -0.83
CA TRP A 196 -0.72 -14.68 -1.36
C TRP A 196 0.36 -14.62 -0.30
#